data_8ead3482ad5c79226a3ba1e7d3e144b7
#
_entry.id   8ead3482ad5c79226a3ba1e7d3e144b7
#
_cell.length_a   1.000
_cell.length_b   1.000
_cell.length_c   1.000
_cell.angle_alpha   90.00
_cell.angle_beta   90.00
_cell.angle_gamma   90.00
#
_symmetry.space_group_name_H-M   'P 1'
#
loop_
_entity.id
_entity.type
_entity.pdbx_description
1 polymer ?
#
loop_
_entity_poly.entity_id
_entity_poly.type
_entity_poly.pdbx_seq_one_letter_code
_entity_poly.pdbx_strand_id
1 'polypeptide(L)'
;MEERKQKKPSSAMETTTLTRVPESERRPWWRLAFIWAGSVICIPALMVGSMVMAGMDFKQSCLCMVIGYVIVVFYMCLMGIQSSDLGLPCTVAISRAYGVRGSSFLVSLVIAISNIGWFGSQTALCATSFCNIMSGYLHIDFPLWLSCIIWGSLMFITSVYGVKLIDFLNRVSVPALFIMLIWGVIAALMRGAAAAVTVYQPPMVLGWTYGITLAVAGFASGAVTCGDYTRYGKNRKDTILSCVVGVLPAGIGALVIGGFLAVAMGNFDLSVVFSSFGFPIIGMLVLILATWTTNTGNAYISGIAICNMFKLKDGRRPVVTLIAGAAGTALALLGIADVFAGFLNIIAALVPAVAGVAIADYWIMGKGRADLWEPFEGVNWIGVVSWLAGAAVAKWGTFFVPTLMGIVVAIVVYCLGALIIKNEKINPIYAMNLKLTQTAEKE
;
A
#
# COMPACT_ATOMS: atom_id res chain seq x y z
N MET A 1 -34.61 10.05 -36.39
CA MET A 1 -33.49 10.36 -35.48
C MET A 1 -33.02 9.05 -34.91
N GLU A 2 -32.00 8.45 -35.49
CA GLU A 2 -31.40 7.20 -35.05
C GLU A 2 -30.49 7.48 -33.84
N GLU A 3 -30.85 6.92 -32.67
CA GLU A 3 -29.97 6.83 -31.54
C GLU A 3 -28.72 6.01 -31.91
N ARG A 4 -27.61 6.68 -32.14
CA ARG A 4 -26.31 6.02 -32.22
C ARG A 4 -26.02 5.34 -30.90
N LYS A 5 -26.31 4.04 -30.80
CA LYS A 5 -25.79 3.16 -29.75
C LYS A 5 -24.26 3.28 -29.77
N GLN A 6 -23.72 4.04 -28.82
CA GLN A 6 -22.27 4.05 -28.58
C GLN A 6 -21.85 2.63 -28.24
N LYS A 7 -21.17 1.96 -29.19
CA LYS A 7 -20.49 0.70 -28.97
C LYS A 7 -19.51 0.89 -27.81
N LYS A 8 -19.77 0.21 -26.66
CA LYS A 8 -18.78 0.10 -25.59
C LYS A 8 -17.44 -0.34 -26.17
N PRO A 9 -16.34 0.35 -25.91
CA PRO A 9 -15.05 -0.14 -26.33
C PRO A 9 -14.76 -1.43 -25.55
N SER A 10 -14.62 -2.54 -26.22
CA SER A 10 -14.18 -3.83 -25.68
C SER A 10 -12.66 -3.83 -25.47
N SER A 11 -12.08 -2.77 -24.90
CA SER A 11 -10.66 -2.82 -24.60
C SER A 11 -10.46 -3.58 -23.29
N ALA A 12 -9.66 -4.64 -23.36
CA ALA A 12 -9.21 -5.37 -22.19
C ALA A 12 -8.42 -4.46 -21.23
N MET A 13 -7.95 -3.30 -21.70
CA MET A 13 -7.18 -2.32 -20.94
C MET A 13 -8.09 -1.29 -20.27
N GLU A 14 -7.65 -0.82 -19.12
CA GLU A 14 -8.27 0.28 -18.38
C GLU A 14 -8.09 1.61 -19.12
N THR A 15 -9.17 2.41 -19.20
CA THR A 15 -9.21 3.68 -19.92
C THR A 15 -9.21 4.91 -19.01
N THR A 16 -9.47 4.74 -17.71
CA THR A 16 -9.58 5.82 -16.72
C THR A 16 -8.36 5.86 -15.80
N THR A 17 -7.27 6.51 -16.21
CA THR A 17 -6.05 6.61 -15.39
C THR A 17 -6.15 7.74 -14.37
N LEU A 18 -6.37 8.98 -14.81
CA LEU A 18 -6.42 10.19 -13.98
C LEU A 18 -7.81 10.80 -13.89
N THR A 19 -8.74 10.33 -14.71
CA THR A 19 -10.12 10.79 -14.77
C THR A 19 -11.02 10.04 -13.78
N ARG A 20 -12.23 10.59 -13.56
CA ARG A 20 -13.21 9.96 -12.65
C ARG A 20 -13.68 8.63 -13.18
N VAL A 21 -13.73 7.62 -12.30
CA VAL A 21 -14.28 6.31 -12.62
C VAL A 21 -15.80 6.44 -12.78
N PRO A 22 -16.36 6.03 -13.94
CA PRO A 22 -17.81 6.06 -14.15
C PRO A 22 -18.50 5.04 -13.24
N GLU A 23 -19.76 5.30 -12.87
CA GLU A 23 -20.53 4.43 -11.98
C GLU A 23 -20.67 2.99 -12.51
N SER A 24 -20.72 2.83 -13.83
CA SER A 24 -20.80 1.51 -14.48
C SER A 24 -19.56 0.63 -14.25
N GLU A 25 -18.42 1.23 -13.88
CA GLU A 25 -17.18 0.51 -13.57
C GLU A 25 -16.96 0.29 -12.07
N ARG A 26 -17.85 0.84 -11.21
CA ARG A 26 -17.78 0.66 -9.77
C ARG A 26 -17.96 -0.81 -9.38
N ARG A 27 -17.28 -1.21 -8.32
CA ARG A 27 -17.17 -2.61 -7.88
C ARG A 27 -17.70 -2.79 -6.47
N PRO A 28 -18.29 -3.96 -6.15
CA PRO A 28 -18.66 -4.28 -4.80
C PRO A 28 -17.44 -4.49 -3.92
N TRP A 29 -17.60 -4.27 -2.61
CA TRP A 29 -16.53 -4.30 -1.60
C TRP A 29 -15.68 -5.58 -1.63
N TRP A 30 -16.29 -6.75 -1.84
CA TRP A 30 -15.57 -8.03 -1.80
C TRP A 30 -14.53 -8.18 -2.93
N ARG A 31 -14.77 -7.59 -4.11
CA ARG A 31 -13.77 -7.60 -5.19
C ARG A 31 -12.54 -6.76 -4.84
N LEU A 32 -12.77 -5.62 -4.20
CA LEU A 32 -11.68 -4.77 -3.71
C LEU A 32 -10.97 -5.43 -2.51
N ALA A 33 -11.71 -6.12 -1.64
CA ALA A 33 -11.14 -6.86 -0.52
C ALA A 33 -10.16 -7.96 -0.98
N PHE A 34 -10.46 -8.68 -2.07
CA PHE A 34 -9.51 -9.64 -2.64
C PHE A 34 -8.23 -8.97 -3.15
N ILE A 35 -8.33 -7.77 -3.74
CA ILE A 35 -7.13 -7.00 -4.16
C ILE A 35 -6.27 -6.68 -2.94
N TRP A 36 -6.90 -6.21 -1.84
CA TRP A 36 -6.19 -5.88 -0.61
C TRP A 36 -5.56 -7.11 0.04
N ALA A 37 -6.31 -8.20 0.18
CA ALA A 37 -5.80 -9.43 0.74
C ALA A 37 -4.57 -9.95 -0.03
N GLY A 38 -4.63 -9.93 -1.36
CA GLY A 38 -3.48 -10.31 -2.19
C GLY A 38 -2.31 -9.31 -2.09
N SER A 39 -2.58 -8.04 -1.78
CA SER A 39 -1.52 -7.03 -1.63
C SER A 39 -0.78 -7.15 -0.31
N VAL A 40 -1.41 -7.66 0.75
CA VAL A 40 -0.78 -7.77 2.09
C VAL A 40 -0.19 -9.14 2.38
N ILE A 41 -0.62 -10.20 1.68
CA ILE A 41 -0.02 -11.55 1.81
C ILE A 41 1.20 -11.61 0.91
N CYS A 42 2.36 -11.25 1.43
CA CYS A 42 3.61 -11.21 0.69
C CYS A 42 4.81 -11.57 1.60
N ILE A 43 5.94 -11.94 0.99
CA ILE A 43 7.16 -12.30 1.73
C ILE A 43 7.61 -11.19 2.68
N PRO A 44 7.67 -9.91 2.27
CA PRO A 44 8.03 -8.83 3.20
C PRO A 44 7.10 -8.71 4.41
N ALA A 45 5.80 -9.02 4.30
CA ALA A 45 4.92 -9.03 5.46
C ALA A 45 5.30 -10.13 6.46
N LEU A 46 5.58 -11.34 5.97
CA LEU A 46 6.10 -12.43 6.81
C LEU A 46 7.42 -12.03 7.49
N MET A 47 8.33 -11.40 6.74
CA MET A 47 9.59 -10.86 7.25
C MET A 47 9.38 -9.79 8.33
N VAL A 48 8.48 -8.83 8.14
CA VAL A 48 8.15 -7.84 9.17
C VAL A 48 7.63 -8.51 10.43
N GLY A 49 6.77 -9.52 10.31
CA GLY A 49 6.32 -10.32 11.44
C GLY A 49 7.46 -10.98 12.23
N SER A 50 8.45 -11.54 11.54
CA SER A 50 9.64 -12.10 12.17
C SER A 50 10.50 -11.05 12.87
N MET A 51 10.64 -9.85 12.28
CA MET A 51 11.37 -8.73 12.88
C MET A 51 10.72 -8.22 14.16
N VAL A 52 9.39 -8.18 14.22
CA VAL A 52 8.65 -7.82 15.45
C VAL A 52 8.88 -8.86 16.54
N MET A 53 8.81 -10.15 16.20
CA MET A 53 9.04 -11.23 17.17
C MET A 53 10.49 -11.34 17.64
N ALA A 54 11.45 -10.90 16.86
CA ALA A 54 12.84 -10.86 17.29
C ALA A 54 13.10 -9.95 18.50
N GLY A 55 12.18 -9.02 18.79
CA GLY A 55 12.33 -8.03 19.86
C GLY A 55 11.38 -8.18 21.04
N MET A 56 10.40 -9.09 21.00
CA MET A 56 9.36 -9.23 22.02
C MET A 56 8.88 -10.69 22.12
N ASP A 57 8.27 -11.05 23.24
CA ASP A 57 7.59 -12.33 23.35
C ASP A 57 6.43 -12.45 22.34
N PHE A 58 5.97 -13.68 22.13
CA PHE A 58 4.95 -13.99 21.13
C PHE A 58 3.65 -13.19 21.31
N LYS A 59 3.18 -13.08 22.56
CA LYS A 59 1.90 -12.40 22.88
C LYS A 59 2.01 -10.89 22.66
N GLN A 60 3.09 -10.27 23.11
CA GLN A 60 3.35 -8.84 22.91
C GLN A 60 3.50 -8.53 21.43
N SER A 61 4.22 -9.37 20.68
CA SER A 61 4.40 -9.23 19.23
C SER A 61 3.06 -9.27 18.49
N CYS A 62 2.22 -10.27 18.79
CA CYS A 62 0.88 -10.36 18.19
C CYS A 62 0.05 -9.11 18.47
N LEU A 63 0.09 -8.59 19.71
CA LEU A 63 -0.67 -7.39 20.06
C LEU A 63 -0.15 -6.14 19.33
N CYS A 64 1.17 -5.98 19.20
CA CYS A 64 1.77 -4.90 18.40
C CYS A 64 1.36 -4.97 16.93
N MET A 65 1.32 -6.16 16.33
CA MET A 65 0.89 -6.36 14.94
C MET A 65 -0.58 -6.00 14.75
N VAL A 66 -1.45 -6.40 15.68
CA VAL A 66 -2.88 -6.04 15.66
C VAL A 66 -3.08 -4.53 15.77
N ILE A 67 -2.46 -3.89 16.78
CA ILE A 67 -2.57 -2.44 16.99
C ILE A 67 -2.04 -1.68 15.76
N GLY A 68 -0.87 -2.07 15.24
CA GLY A 68 -0.28 -1.43 14.06
C GLY A 68 -1.18 -1.51 12.83
N TYR A 69 -1.76 -2.67 12.54
CA TYR A 69 -2.66 -2.81 11.40
C TYR A 69 -4.03 -2.13 11.59
N VAL A 70 -4.55 -2.07 12.82
CA VAL A 70 -5.75 -1.26 13.11
C VAL A 70 -5.49 0.22 12.82
N ILE A 71 -4.34 0.76 13.24
CA ILE A 71 -3.93 2.13 12.93
C ILE A 71 -3.85 2.35 11.41
N VAL A 72 -3.18 1.43 10.70
CA VAL A 72 -3.02 1.50 9.24
C VAL A 72 -4.38 1.50 8.54
N VAL A 73 -5.25 0.56 8.88
CA VAL A 73 -6.58 0.44 8.24
C VAL A 73 -7.48 1.62 8.58
N PHE A 74 -7.32 2.21 9.77
CA PHE A 74 -8.09 3.39 10.13
C PHE A 74 -7.80 4.57 9.18
N TYR A 75 -6.54 4.99 9.01
CA TYR A 75 -6.25 6.09 8.08
C TYR A 75 -6.41 5.68 6.61
N MET A 76 -6.22 4.40 6.28
CA MET A 76 -6.54 3.85 4.96
C MET A 76 -8.02 4.03 4.59
N CYS A 77 -8.94 3.79 5.53
CA CYS A 77 -10.36 4.03 5.30
C CYS A 77 -10.65 5.51 5.01
N LEU A 78 -10.01 6.43 5.75
CA LEU A 78 -10.19 7.86 5.53
C LEU A 78 -9.71 8.30 4.13
N MET A 79 -8.53 7.84 3.72
CA MET A 79 -7.98 8.07 2.39
C MET A 79 -8.82 7.41 1.28
N GLY A 80 -9.24 6.18 1.52
CA GLY A 80 -10.02 5.39 0.58
C GLY A 80 -11.40 5.98 0.31
N ILE A 81 -12.08 6.48 1.34
CA ILE A 81 -13.38 7.14 1.21
C ILE A 81 -13.24 8.42 0.39
N GLN A 82 -12.23 9.25 0.62
CA GLN A 82 -11.97 10.45 -0.18
C GLN A 82 -11.90 10.10 -1.67
N SER A 83 -11.11 9.09 -2.03
CA SER A 83 -10.97 8.66 -3.42
C SER A 83 -12.23 8.01 -3.99
N SER A 84 -12.99 7.27 -3.19
CA SER A 84 -14.27 6.66 -3.59
C SER A 84 -15.35 7.73 -3.85
N ASP A 85 -15.48 8.71 -2.95
CA ASP A 85 -16.43 9.82 -3.09
C ASP A 85 -16.13 10.63 -4.36
N LEU A 86 -14.86 10.90 -4.64
CA LEU A 86 -14.42 11.67 -5.80
C LEU A 86 -14.33 10.85 -7.09
N GLY A 87 -14.22 9.52 -6.99
CA GLY A 87 -13.95 8.63 -8.12
C GLY A 87 -12.56 8.83 -8.73
N LEU A 88 -11.62 9.43 -8.00
CA LEU A 88 -10.30 9.83 -8.48
C LEU A 88 -9.18 9.00 -7.84
N PRO A 89 -8.05 8.76 -8.55
CA PRO A 89 -6.90 8.11 -7.95
C PRO A 89 -6.29 8.98 -6.85
N CYS A 90 -5.56 8.38 -5.93
CA CYS A 90 -5.01 9.02 -4.75
C CYS A 90 -4.30 10.35 -5.08
N THR A 91 -3.36 10.31 -6.02
CA THR A 91 -2.56 11.48 -6.41
C THR A 91 -3.37 12.65 -6.96
N VAL A 92 -4.52 12.38 -7.59
CA VAL A 92 -5.43 13.43 -8.08
C VAL A 92 -6.38 13.88 -6.98
N ALA A 93 -6.90 12.95 -6.16
CA ALA A 93 -7.84 13.25 -5.08
C ALA A 93 -7.26 14.23 -4.04
N ILE A 94 -5.94 14.20 -3.83
CA ILE A 94 -5.24 15.09 -2.88
C ILE A 94 -4.77 16.42 -3.49
N SER A 95 -5.19 16.74 -4.72
CA SER A 95 -4.73 17.97 -5.42
C SER A 95 -5.29 19.27 -4.83
N ARG A 96 -6.28 19.24 -3.94
CA ARG A 96 -6.64 20.39 -3.13
C ARG A 96 -5.63 20.59 -1.99
N ALA A 97 -5.27 19.53 -1.32
CA ALA A 97 -4.38 19.53 -0.18
C ALA A 97 -2.96 20.01 -0.50
N TYR A 98 -2.44 19.61 -1.66
CA TYR A 98 -1.06 19.92 -2.10
C TYR A 98 -0.98 20.92 -3.25
N GLY A 99 -2.11 21.25 -3.87
CA GLY A 99 -2.20 21.93 -5.15
C GLY A 99 -1.94 20.96 -6.31
N VAL A 100 -2.47 21.28 -7.49
CA VAL A 100 -2.33 20.46 -8.71
C VAL A 100 -0.86 20.21 -9.06
N ARG A 101 0.00 21.23 -8.95
CA ARG A 101 1.44 21.07 -9.22
C ARG A 101 2.17 20.35 -8.09
N GLY A 102 1.84 20.61 -6.83
CA GLY A 102 2.42 19.93 -5.66
C GLY A 102 2.07 18.44 -5.65
N SER A 103 0.80 18.10 -5.85
CA SER A 103 0.34 16.72 -5.94
C SER A 103 0.92 15.99 -7.15
N SER A 104 0.89 16.61 -8.34
CA SER A 104 1.36 15.95 -9.56
C SER A 104 2.88 15.74 -9.57
N PHE A 105 3.67 16.62 -8.98
CA PHE A 105 5.12 16.44 -8.99
C PHE A 105 5.65 15.85 -7.68
N LEU A 106 5.49 16.55 -6.55
CA LEU A 106 6.13 16.14 -5.29
C LEU A 106 5.55 14.83 -4.74
N VAL A 107 4.21 14.77 -4.59
CA VAL A 107 3.59 13.58 -4.00
C VAL A 107 3.66 12.39 -4.95
N SER A 108 3.40 12.61 -6.25
CA SER A 108 3.51 11.53 -7.23
C SER A 108 4.93 10.97 -7.34
N LEU A 109 5.96 11.81 -7.20
CA LEU A 109 7.36 11.35 -7.17
C LEU A 109 7.62 10.43 -5.97
N VAL A 110 7.18 10.83 -4.77
CA VAL A 110 7.33 10.00 -3.55
C VAL A 110 6.60 8.68 -3.68
N ILE A 111 5.36 8.70 -4.19
CA ILE A 111 4.57 7.49 -4.42
C ILE A 111 5.21 6.59 -5.47
N ALA A 112 5.70 7.16 -6.58
CA ALA A 112 6.36 6.39 -7.64
C ALA A 112 7.63 5.71 -7.11
N ILE A 113 8.52 6.46 -6.45
CA ILE A 113 9.76 5.92 -5.87
C ILE A 113 9.45 4.82 -4.84
N SER A 114 8.46 5.07 -3.95
CA SER A 114 8.04 4.09 -2.97
C SER A 114 7.60 2.77 -3.60
N ASN A 115 6.71 2.83 -4.59
CA ASN A 115 6.17 1.62 -5.21
C ASN A 115 7.17 0.93 -6.16
N ILE A 116 8.04 1.67 -6.84
CA ILE A 116 9.15 1.10 -7.62
C ILE A 116 10.15 0.41 -6.68
N GLY A 117 10.46 1.01 -5.53
CA GLY A 117 11.32 0.40 -4.52
C GLY A 117 10.70 -0.88 -3.93
N TRP A 118 9.41 -0.86 -3.62
CA TRP A 118 8.68 -2.07 -3.20
C TRP A 118 8.69 -3.15 -4.28
N PHE A 119 8.46 -2.77 -5.54
CA PHE A 119 8.52 -3.70 -6.66
C PHE A 119 9.90 -4.36 -6.77
N GLY A 120 10.97 -3.57 -6.71
CA GLY A 120 12.35 -4.06 -6.76
C GLY A 120 12.70 -4.99 -5.61
N SER A 121 12.39 -4.57 -4.38
CA SER A 121 12.66 -5.37 -3.18
C SER A 121 11.94 -6.72 -3.21
N GLN A 122 10.67 -6.75 -3.57
CA GLN A 122 9.91 -8.00 -3.67
C GLN A 122 10.37 -8.87 -4.84
N THR A 123 10.75 -8.28 -5.97
CA THR A 123 11.33 -9.02 -7.10
C THR A 123 12.65 -9.69 -6.68
N ALA A 124 13.52 -8.97 -5.97
CA ALA A 124 14.78 -9.51 -5.47
C ALA A 124 14.56 -10.67 -4.47
N LEU A 125 13.66 -10.49 -3.50
CA LEU A 125 13.32 -11.54 -2.53
C LEU A 125 12.73 -12.77 -3.23
N CYS A 126 11.81 -12.58 -4.17
CA CYS A 126 11.24 -13.67 -4.96
C CYS A 126 12.31 -14.42 -5.75
N ALA A 127 13.20 -13.68 -6.43
CA ALA A 127 14.26 -14.27 -7.24
C ALA A 127 15.26 -15.06 -6.39
N THR A 128 15.65 -14.54 -5.22
CA THR A 128 16.55 -15.22 -4.29
C THR A 128 15.93 -16.50 -3.74
N SER A 129 14.69 -16.43 -3.25
CA SER A 129 13.99 -17.61 -2.74
C SER A 129 13.78 -18.67 -3.83
N PHE A 130 13.49 -18.26 -5.06
CA PHE A 130 13.39 -19.15 -6.19
C PHE A 130 14.73 -19.87 -6.48
N CYS A 131 15.83 -19.12 -6.55
CA CYS A 131 17.17 -19.69 -6.76
C CYS A 131 17.54 -20.69 -5.63
N ASN A 132 17.24 -20.34 -4.36
CA ASN A 132 17.48 -21.22 -3.21
C ASN A 132 16.70 -22.54 -3.31
N ILE A 133 15.46 -22.52 -3.78
CA ILE A 133 14.66 -23.73 -3.99
C ILE A 133 15.24 -24.55 -5.17
N MET A 134 15.61 -23.90 -6.27
CA MET A 134 16.20 -24.56 -7.43
C MET A 134 17.50 -25.27 -7.07
N SER A 135 18.42 -24.61 -6.38
CA SER A 135 19.70 -25.20 -5.99
C SER A 135 19.56 -26.24 -4.88
N GLY A 136 18.77 -25.96 -3.83
CA GLY A 136 18.68 -26.81 -2.64
C GLY A 136 17.87 -28.08 -2.83
N TYR A 137 16.85 -28.09 -3.70
CA TYR A 137 15.94 -29.23 -3.89
C TYR A 137 15.95 -29.83 -5.28
N LEU A 138 16.23 -29.04 -6.31
CA LEU A 138 16.28 -29.51 -7.70
C LEU A 138 17.71 -29.66 -8.21
N HIS A 139 18.70 -29.21 -7.41
CA HIS A 139 20.13 -29.24 -7.75
C HIS A 139 20.44 -28.52 -9.07
N ILE A 140 19.71 -27.42 -9.34
CA ILE A 140 19.89 -26.58 -10.52
C ILE A 140 20.40 -25.21 -10.07
N ASP A 141 21.62 -24.87 -10.47
CA ASP A 141 22.20 -23.55 -10.23
C ASP A 141 21.59 -22.53 -11.19
N PHE A 142 20.55 -21.83 -10.72
CA PHE A 142 19.84 -20.85 -11.51
C PHE A 142 20.41 -19.45 -11.25
N PRO A 143 20.82 -18.69 -12.32
CA PRO A 143 21.44 -17.39 -12.13
C PRO A 143 20.43 -16.37 -11.54
N LEU A 144 20.83 -15.68 -10.44
CA LEU A 144 19.96 -14.71 -9.74
C LEU A 144 19.49 -13.59 -10.67
N TRP A 145 20.39 -13.05 -11.51
CA TRP A 145 20.02 -11.99 -12.45
C TRP A 145 18.94 -12.41 -13.43
N LEU A 146 18.98 -13.66 -13.93
CA LEU A 146 17.97 -14.20 -14.85
C LEU A 146 16.63 -14.40 -14.11
N SER A 147 16.67 -14.89 -12.87
CA SER A 147 15.50 -15.00 -12.01
C SER A 147 14.82 -13.65 -11.80
N CYS A 148 15.58 -12.59 -11.48
CA CYS A 148 15.05 -11.22 -11.34
C CYS A 148 14.35 -10.74 -12.61
N ILE A 149 14.95 -10.97 -13.78
CA ILE A 149 14.37 -10.55 -15.07
C ILE A 149 13.09 -11.32 -15.36
N ILE A 150 13.07 -12.63 -15.19
CA ILE A 150 11.89 -13.47 -15.48
C ILE A 150 10.72 -13.06 -14.59
N TRP A 151 10.92 -13.07 -13.27
CA TRP A 151 9.84 -12.79 -12.32
C TRP A 151 9.40 -11.32 -12.37
N GLY A 152 10.33 -10.38 -12.45
CA GLY A 152 10.00 -8.96 -12.62
C GLY A 152 9.19 -8.72 -13.90
N SER A 153 9.61 -9.29 -15.02
CA SER A 153 8.91 -9.14 -16.32
C SER A 153 7.49 -9.69 -16.27
N LEU A 154 7.30 -10.90 -15.73
CA LEU A 154 5.99 -11.52 -15.58
C LEU A 154 5.03 -10.63 -14.77
N MET A 155 5.53 -10.05 -13.68
CA MET A 155 4.73 -9.24 -12.76
C MET A 155 4.34 -7.89 -13.39
N PHE A 156 5.26 -7.14 -14.00
CA PHE A 156 4.92 -5.85 -14.57
C PHE A 156 4.11 -5.95 -15.87
N ILE A 157 4.32 -6.98 -16.72
CA ILE A 157 3.50 -7.23 -17.90
C ILE A 157 2.04 -7.45 -17.49
N THR A 158 1.79 -8.23 -16.44
CA THR A 158 0.44 -8.43 -15.89
C THR A 158 -0.20 -7.11 -15.46
N SER A 159 0.58 -6.22 -14.86
CA SER A 159 0.12 -4.91 -14.37
C SER A 159 -0.37 -3.95 -15.49
N VAL A 160 0.09 -4.13 -16.72
CA VAL A 160 -0.30 -3.31 -17.89
C VAL A 160 -1.81 -3.33 -18.12
N TYR A 161 -2.46 -4.46 -17.86
CA TYR A 161 -3.91 -4.62 -18.07
C TYR A 161 -4.76 -3.91 -16.99
N GLY A 162 -4.13 -3.42 -15.93
CA GLY A 162 -4.76 -2.62 -14.90
C GLY A 162 -5.67 -3.42 -13.96
N VAL A 163 -6.55 -2.71 -13.25
CA VAL A 163 -7.34 -3.26 -12.14
C VAL A 163 -8.20 -4.46 -12.50
N LYS A 164 -8.56 -4.65 -13.77
CA LYS A 164 -9.37 -5.82 -14.20
C LYS A 164 -8.61 -7.14 -14.05
N LEU A 165 -7.35 -7.17 -14.51
CA LEU A 165 -6.53 -8.37 -14.41
C LEU A 165 -5.99 -8.57 -13.00
N ILE A 166 -5.68 -7.48 -12.29
CA ILE A 166 -5.31 -7.50 -10.86
C ILE A 166 -6.44 -8.14 -10.03
N ASP A 167 -7.70 -7.71 -10.23
CA ASP A 167 -8.87 -8.30 -9.58
C ASP A 167 -9.03 -9.80 -9.89
N PHE A 168 -8.85 -10.19 -11.15
CA PHE A 168 -8.92 -11.59 -11.54
C PHE A 168 -7.81 -12.43 -10.87
N LEU A 169 -6.55 -11.96 -10.95
CA LEU A 169 -5.41 -12.64 -10.34
C LEU A 169 -5.63 -12.83 -8.83
N ASN A 170 -6.06 -11.79 -8.13
CA ASN A 170 -6.26 -11.87 -6.68
C ASN A 170 -7.42 -12.81 -6.30
N ARG A 171 -8.51 -12.85 -7.07
CA ARG A 171 -9.61 -13.79 -6.79
C ARG A 171 -9.22 -15.25 -6.91
N VAL A 172 -8.23 -15.56 -7.75
CA VAL A 172 -7.69 -16.92 -7.89
C VAL A 172 -6.60 -17.19 -6.84
N SER A 173 -5.68 -16.25 -6.67
CA SER A 173 -4.49 -16.46 -5.83
C SER A 173 -4.78 -16.37 -4.34
N VAL A 174 -5.66 -15.45 -3.89
CA VAL A 174 -5.89 -15.21 -2.45
C VAL A 174 -6.46 -16.43 -1.73
N PRO A 175 -7.48 -17.15 -2.25
CA PRO A 175 -7.94 -18.39 -1.60
C PRO A 175 -6.83 -19.43 -1.48
N ALA A 176 -6.02 -19.60 -2.54
CA ALA A 176 -4.91 -20.54 -2.52
C ALA A 176 -3.86 -20.14 -1.47
N LEU A 177 -3.51 -18.85 -1.38
CA LEU A 177 -2.58 -18.32 -0.37
C LEU A 177 -3.12 -18.54 1.05
N PHE A 178 -4.40 -18.30 1.32
CA PHE A 178 -4.99 -18.58 2.63
C PHE A 178 -4.91 -20.05 3.01
N ILE A 179 -5.25 -20.96 2.10
CA ILE A 179 -5.16 -22.40 2.32
C ILE A 179 -3.70 -22.78 2.64
N MET A 180 -2.75 -22.25 1.88
CA MET A 180 -1.33 -22.53 2.07
C MET A 180 -0.80 -21.95 3.39
N LEU A 181 -1.21 -20.73 3.77
CA LEU A 181 -0.86 -20.14 5.07
C LEU A 181 -1.33 -21.01 6.23
N ILE A 182 -2.58 -21.43 6.22
CA ILE A 182 -3.17 -22.30 7.25
C ILE A 182 -2.45 -23.65 7.29
N TRP A 183 -2.20 -24.24 6.13
CA TRP A 183 -1.50 -25.52 6.04
C TRP A 183 -0.06 -25.42 6.52
N GLY A 184 0.67 -24.33 6.22
CA GLY A 184 2.01 -24.08 6.75
C GLY A 184 2.05 -24.02 8.26
N VAL A 185 1.07 -23.38 8.90
CA VAL A 185 0.92 -23.38 10.36
C VAL A 185 0.65 -24.78 10.90
N ILE A 186 -0.30 -25.52 10.30
CA ILE A 186 -0.62 -26.89 10.71
C ILE A 186 0.62 -27.79 10.59
N ALA A 187 1.34 -27.71 9.49
CA ALA A 187 2.55 -28.52 9.26
C ALA A 187 3.65 -28.18 10.27
N ALA A 188 3.83 -26.91 10.64
CA ALA A 188 4.75 -26.51 11.69
C ALA A 188 4.33 -27.03 13.07
N LEU A 189 3.03 -26.93 13.41
CA LEU A 189 2.48 -27.45 14.67
C LEU A 189 2.67 -28.97 14.81
N MET A 190 2.48 -29.72 13.73
CA MET A 190 2.75 -31.17 13.71
C MET A 190 4.21 -31.52 13.97
N ARG A 191 5.16 -30.61 13.81
CA ARG A 191 6.58 -30.72 14.13
C ARG A 191 6.93 -30.15 15.51
N GLY A 192 5.96 -29.88 16.35
CA GLY A 192 6.18 -29.40 17.71
C GLY A 192 6.41 -27.90 17.86
N ALA A 193 6.06 -27.10 16.86
CA ALA A 193 6.22 -25.65 16.88
C ALA A 193 5.53 -24.96 18.08
N ALA A 194 4.44 -25.54 18.61
CA ALA A 194 3.78 -25.01 19.79
C ALA A 194 4.70 -24.95 21.02
N ALA A 195 5.49 -25.98 21.24
CA ALA A 195 6.46 -26.00 22.34
C ALA A 195 7.56 -24.93 22.17
N ALA A 196 8.07 -24.75 20.95
CA ALA A 196 9.08 -23.74 20.66
C ALA A 196 8.57 -22.34 20.97
N VAL A 197 7.33 -22.02 20.58
CA VAL A 197 6.71 -20.71 20.79
C VAL A 197 6.42 -20.42 22.27
N THR A 198 6.03 -21.42 23.06
CA THR A 198 5.73 -21.25 24.50
C THR A 198 6.95 -20.92 25.34
N VAL A 199 8.14 -21.41 24.95
CA VAL A 199 9.41 -21.17 25.66
C VAL A 199 10.26 -20.09 25.02
N TYR A 200 9.75 -19.46 23.94
CA TYR A 200 10.49 -18.48 23.17
C TYR A 200 10.88 -17.26 24.00
N GLN A 201 12.18 -16.97 24.00
CA GLN A 201 12.74 -15.74 24.54
C GLN A 201 13.33 -14.92 23.39
N PRO A 202 12.95 -13.65 23.23
CA PRO A 202 13.46 -12.83 22.15
C PRO A 202 14.98 -12.59 22.32
N PRO A 203 15.75 -12.62 21.22
CA PRO A 203 17.20 -12.37 21.29
C PRO A 203 17.54 -10.92 21.64
N MET A 204 16.58 -10.01 21.49
CA MET A 204 16.70 -8.60 21.84
C MET A 204 15.45 -8.17 22.63
N VAL A 205 15.57 -7.13 23.45
CA VAL A 205 14.42 -6.54 24.12
C VAL A 205 14.10 -5.19 23.44
N LEU A 206 13.06 -5.21 22.63
CA LEU A 206 12.57 -4.04 21.93
C LEU A 206 11.23 -3.60 22.54
N GLY A 207 10.99 -2.29 22.61
CA GLY A 207 9.77 -1.77 23.20
C GLY A 207 8.55 -1.87 22.27
N TRP A 208 7.35 -1.80 22.83
CA TRP A 208 6.06 -1.78 22.14
C TRP A 208 6.01 -0.80 20.95
N THR A 209 6.58 0.40 21.15
CA THR A 209 6.67 1.46 20.13
C THR A 209 7.36 0.96 18.86
N TYR A 210 8.45 0.20 19.02
CA TYR A 210 9.18 -0.37 17.89
C TYR A 210 8.33 -1.38 17.12
N GLY A 211 7.70 -2.33 17.81
CA GLY A 211 6.86 -3.35 17.19
C GLY A 211 5.67 -2.76 16.45
N ILE A 212 4.97 -1.80 17.06
CA ILE A 212 3.86 -1.10 16.41
C ILE A 212 4.35 -0.33 15.18
N THR A 213 5.50 0.38 15.29
CA THR A 213 6.09 1.14 14.17
C THR A 213 6.41 0.23 12.99
N LEU A 214 7.02 -0.93 13.22
CA LEU A 214 7.30 -1.91 12.17
C LEU A 214 6.02 -2.42 11.51
N ALA A 215 5.01 -2.77 12.29
CA ALA A 215 3.73 -3.25 11.77
C ALA A 215 3.04 -2.16 10.92
N VAL A 216 3.06 -0.89 11.37
CA VAL A 216 2.53 0.25 10.58
C VAL A 216 3.35 0.45 9.31
N ALA A 217 4.68 0.45 9.40
CA ALA A 217 5.57 0.66 8.27
C ALA A 217 5.38 -0.38 7.16
N GLY A 218 5.10 -1.64 7.54
CA GLY A 218 4.95 -2.75 6.61
C GLY A 218 3.86 -2.55 5.55
N PHE A 219 2.82 -1.75 5.84
CA PHE A 219 1.75 -1.48 4.86
C PHE A 219 1.41 0.00 4.69
N ALA A 220 2.20 0.90 5.23
CA ALA A 220 1.96 2.35 5.21
C ALA A 220 1.77 2.89 3.78
N SER A 221 2.60 2.48 2.83
CA SER A 221 2.49 2.90 1.42
C SER A 221 1.17 2.45 0.79
N GLY A 222 0.79 1.19 0.97
CA GLY A 222 -0.46 0.65 0.46
C GLY A 222 -1.68 1.37 1.02
N ALA A 223 -1.65 1.74 2.30
CA ALA A 223 -2.73 2.48 2.93
C ALA A 223 -2.88 3.91 2.39
N VAL A 224 -1.78 4.61 2.10
CA VAL A 224 -1.82 5.96 1.53
C VAL A 224 -2.28 5.94 0.07
N THR A 225 -1.82 4.97 -0.70
CA THR A 225 -2.16 4.84 -2.13
C THR A 225 -3.46 4.08 -2.38
N CYS A 226 -4.19 3.73 -1.33
CA CYS A 226 -5.42 2.93 -1.42
C CYS A 226 -6.46 3.52 -2.37
N GLY A 227 -6.46 4.83 -2.55
CA GLY A 227 -7.35 5.55 -3.45
C GLY A 227 -7.32 5.05 -4.89
N ASP A 228 -6.21 4.48 -5.33
CA ASP A 228 -6.06 3.99 -6.70
C ASP A 228 -6.93 2.74 -6.98
N TYR A 229 -7.33 2.02 -5.94
CA TYR A 229 -8.30 0.93 -6.02
C TYR A 229 -9.67 1.31 -5.44
N THR A 230 -9.70 2.02 -4.30
CA THR A 230 -10.98 2.36 -3.65
C THR A 230 -11.83 3.34 -4.45
N ARG A 231 -11.24 4.10 -5.39
CA ARG A 231 -12.00 4.90 -6.37
C ARG A 231 -13.02 4.09 -7.18
N TYR A 232 -12.85 2.76 -7.23
CA TYR A 232 -13.81 1.83 -7.82
C TYR A 232 -14.88 1.36 -6.83
N GLY A 233 -14.84 1.76 -5.57
CA GLY A 233 -15.87 1.46 -4.57
C GLY A 233 -17.21 2.11 -4.93
N LYS A 234 -18.32 1.40 -4.68
CA LYS A 234 -19.66 1.90 -4.99
C LYS A 234 -20.09 3.04 -4.05
N ASN A 235 -19.69 2.96 -2.80
CA ASN A 235 -20.03 3.89 -1.73
C ASN A 235 -19.04 3.78 -0.57
N ARG A 236 -19.19 4.65 0.44
CA ARG A 236 -18.32 4.68 1.63
C ARG A 236 -18.31 3.35 2.41
N LYS A 237 -19.49 2.70 2.54
CA LYS A 237 -19.61 1.42 3.24
C LYS A 237 -18.81 0.33 2.53
N ASP A 238 -18.94 0.23 1.20
CA ASP A 238 -18.18 -0.72 0.40
C ASP A 238 -16.68 -0.47 0.51
N THR A 239 -16.27 0.79 0.55
CA THR A 239 -14.87 1.17 0.73
C THR A 239 -14.33 0.72 2.09
N ILE A 240 -15.04 1.03 3.19
CA ILE A 240 -14.65 0.59 4.54
C ILE A 240 -14.58 -0.92 4.62
N LEU A 241 -15.63 -1.63 4.16
CA LEU A 241 -15.65 -3.10 4.19
C LEU A 241 -14.50 -3.69 3.39
N SER A 242 -14.16 -3.11 2.22
CA SER A 242 -13.03 -3.60 1.43
C SER A 242 -11.70 -3.47 2.15
N CYS A 243 -11.45 -2.33 2.81
CA CYS A 243 -10.23 -2.09 3.57
C CYS A 243 -10.16 -2.97 4.83
N VAL A 244 -11.23 -3.00 5.63
CA VAL A 244 -11.26 -3.75 6.89
C VAL A 244 -11.17 -5.25 6.65
N VAL A 245 -12.06 -5.80 5.83
CA VAL A 245 -12.12 -7.25 5.57
C VAL A 245 -10.95 -7.73 4.71
N GLY A 246 -10.48 -6.88 3.78
CA GLY A 246 -9.37 -7.24 2.92
C GLY A 246 -8.01 -7.18 3.61
N VAL A 247 -7.78 -6.21 4.49
CA VAL A 247 -6.45 -5.95 5.06
C VAL A 247 -6.28 -6.55 6.46
N LEU A 248 -7.23 -6.38 7.39
CA LEU A 248 -6.99 -6.80 8.79
C LEU A 248 -6.72 -8.31 8.91
N PRO A 249 -7.61 -9.21 8.46
CA PRO A 249 -7.39 -10.65 8.66
C PRO A 249 -6.19 -11.16 7.86
N ALA A 250 -6.04 -10.70 6.62
CA ALA A 250 -4.96 -11.14 5.74
C ALA A 250 -3.59 -10.62 6.19
N GLY A 251 -3.52 -9.33 6.52
CA GLY A 251 -2.27 -8.68 6.91
C GLY A 251 -1.81 -9.08 8.31
N ILE A 252 -2.69 -9.05 9.31
CA ILE A 252 -2.37 -9.53 10.66
C ILE A 252 -1.98 -11.01 10.59
N GLY A 253 -2.74 -11.82 9.84
CA GLY A 253 -2.44 -13.23 9.64
C GLY A 253 -1.05 -13.45 9.04
N ALA A 254 -0.70 -12.70 7.99
CA ALA A 254 0.63 -12.79 7.37
C ALA A 254 1.75 -12.45 8.35
N LEU A 255 1.63 -11.35 9.11
CA LEU A 255 2.63 -10.96 10.10
C LEU A 255 2.78 -12.00 11.21
N VAL A 256 1.66 -12.45 11.80
CA VAL A 256 1.67 -13.43 12.90
C VAL A 256 2.24 -14.76 12.42
N ILE A 257 1.86 -15.22 11.24
CA ILE A 257 2.37 -16.48 10.68
C ILE A 257 3.86 -16.35 10.37
N GLY A 258 4.31 -15.25 9.76
CA GLY A 258 5.73 -15.04 9.50
C GLY A 258 6.58 -15.06 10.77
N GLY A 259 6.13 -14.37 11.82
CA GLY A 259 6.79 -14.40 13.12
C GLY A 259 6.74 -15.78 13.78
N PHE A 260 5.59 -16.46 13.77
CA PHE A 260 5.43 -17.82 14.28
C PHE A 260 6.40 -18.80 13.60
N LEU A 261 6.48 -18.76 12.26
CA LEU A 261 7.39 -19.63 11.52
C LEU A 261 8.85 -19.31 11.78
N ALA A 262 9.20 -18.03 11.92
CA ALA A 262 10.57 -17.63 12.27
C ALA A 262 11.01 -18.19 13.63
N VAL A 263 10.13 -18.13 14.64
CA VAL A 263 10.38 -18.69 15.96
C VAL A 263 10.44 -20.21 15.94
N ALA A 264 9.48 -20.85 15.26
CA ALA A 264 9.31 -22.28 15.28
C ALA A 264 10.28 -23.05 14.38
N MET A 265 10.63 -22.46 13.23
CA MET A 265 11.36 -23.12 12.14
C MET A 265 12.70 -22.44 11.82
N GLY A 266 13.01 -21.32 12.48
CA GLY A 266 14.19 -20.50 12.16
C GLY A 266 14.11 -19.75 10.84
N ASN A 267 12.94 -19.76 10.17
CA ASN A 267 12.74 -19.09 8.90
C ASN A 267 11.29 -18.56 8.78
N PHE A 268 11.14 -17.35 8.23
CA PHE A 268 9.84 -16.68 8.03
C PHE A 268 9.27 -16.91 6.63
N ASP A 269 10.07 -17.38 5.67
CA ASP A 269 9.64 -17.56 4.28
C ASP A 269 8.91 -18.89 4.12
N LEU A 270 7.61 -18.81 3.87
CA LEU A 270 6.76 -19.98 3.62
C LEU A 270 7.29 -20.85 2.49
N SER A 271 7.91 -20.29 1.47
CA SER A 271 8.45 -21.06 0.36
C SER A 271 9.56 -22.01 0.83
N VAL A 272 10.44 -21.51 1.71
CA VAL A 272 11.52 -22.29 2.32
C VAL A 272 10.95 -23.31 3.32
N VAL A 273 9.96 -22.88 4.11
CA VAL A 273 9.30 -23.78 5.09
C VAL A 273 8.63 -24.95 4.38
N PHE A 274 7.84 -24.73 3.34
CA PHE A 274 7.23 -25.83 2.57
C PHE A 274 8.26 -26.73 1.90
N SER A 275 9.33 -26.14 1.40
CA SER A 275 10.44 -26.92 0.82
C SER A 275 11.09 -27.83 1.87
N SER A 276 11.28 -27.34 3.10
CA SER A 276 11.82 -28.12 4.21
C SER A 276 10.91 -29.28 4.65
N PHE A 277 9.62 -29.20 4.34
CA PHE A 277 8.65 -30.30 4.53
C PHE A 277 8.64 -31.31 3.39
N GLY A 278 9.47 -31.14 2.36
CA GLY A 278 9.50 -32.00 1.20
C GLY A 278 8.50 -31.64 0.09
N PHE A 279 7.97 -30.42 0.13
CA PHE A 279 7.01 -29.89 -0.85
C PHE A 279 7.55 -28.65 -1.60
N PRO A 280 8.72 -28.73 -2.30
CA PRO A 280 9.34 -27.57 -2.92
C PRO A 280 8.46 -26.94 -4.01
N ILE A 281 7.68 -27.71 -4.75
CA ILE A 281 6.74 -27.19 -5.76
C ILE A 281 5.66 -26.31 -5.12
N ILE A 282 5.13 -26.74 -3.97
CA ILE A 282 4.14 -25.94 -3.21
C ILE A 282 4.80 -24.65 -2.70
N GLY A 283 6.01 -24.74 -2.16
CA GLY A 283 6.79 -23.59 -1.74
C GLY A 283 6.98 -22.57 -2.89
N MET A 284 7.33 -23.05 -4.07
CA MET A 284 7.44 -22.20 -5.27
C MET A 284 6.12 -21.55 -5.67
N LEU A 285 5.01 -22.28 -5.62
CA LEU A 285 3.68 -21.72 -5.94
C LEU A 285 3.29 -20.62 -4.95
N VAL A 286 3.51 -20.83 -3.65
CA VAL A 286 3.26 -19.80 -2.63
C VAL A 286 4.08 -18.55 -2.90
N LEU A 287 5.38 -18.71 -3.14
CA LEU A 287 6.29 -17.63 -3.44
C LEU A 287 5.82 -16.82 -4.66
N ILE A 288 5.54 -17.48 -5.77
CA ILE A 288 5.13 -16.86 -7.01
C ILE A 288 3.81 -16.10 -6.80
N LEU A 289 2.79 -16.75 -6.25
CA LEU A 289 1.46 -16.14 -6.07
C LEU A 289 1.51 -14.94 -5.13
N ALA A 290 2.18 -15.06 -3.99
CA ALA A 290 2.29 -13.99 -2.99
C ALA A 290 3.01 -12.76 -3.56
N THR A 291 4.11 -12.96 -4.29
CA THR A 291 4.87 -11.86 -4.87
C THR A 291 4.17 -11.27 -6.09
N TRP A 292 3.58 -12.11 -6.94
CA TRP A 292 2.90 -11.66 -8.15
C TRP A 292 1.70 -10.77 -7.85
N THR A 293 0.85 -11.16 -6.90
CA THR A 293 -0.33 -10.37 -6.51
C THR A 293 0.05 -8.98 -6.00
N THR A 294 1.07 -8.88 -5.18
CA THR A 294 1.52 -7.61 -4.60
C THR A 294 2.24 -6.74 -5.64
N ASN A 295 3.16 -7.31 -6.40
CA ASN A 295 3.98 -6.54 -7.34
C ASN A 295 3.21 -6.02 -8.55
N THR A 296 2.17 -6.72 -9.02
CA THR A 296 1.27 -6.14 -10.02
C THR A 296 0.64 -4.85 -9.53
N GLY A 297 0.30 -4.77 -8.24
CA GLY A 297 -0.18 -3.54 -7.60
C GLY A 297 0.86 -2.43 -7.57
N ASN A 298 2.07 -2.74 -7.14
CA ASN A 298 3.17 -1.76 -7.05
C ASN A 298 3.48 -1.13 -8.42
N ALA A 299 3.58 -1.93 -9.47
CA ALA A 299 3.81 -1.43 -10.83
C ALA A 299 2.62 -0.58 -11.34
N TYR A 300 1.38 -1.01 -11.06
CA TYR A 300 0.17 -0.27 -11.44
C TYR A 300 0.11 1.11 -10.78
N ILE A 301 0.31 1.20 -9.47
CA ILE A 301 0.30 2.45 -8.71
C ILE A 301 1.43 3.37 -9.17
N SER A 302 2.65 2.83 -9.40
CA SER A 302 3.76 3.59 -9.97
C SER A 302 3.41 4.20 -11.32
N GLY A 303 2.74 3.42 -12.19
CA GLY A 303 2.27 3.88 -13.48
C GLY A 303 1.29 5.05 -13.39
N ILE A 304 0.34 5.01 -12.45
CA ILE A 304 -0.60 6.12 -12.19
C ILE A 304 0.15 7.35 -11.68
N ALA A 305 1.04 7.18 -10.71
CA ALA A 305 1.78 8.28 -10.12
C ALA A 305 2.66 9.00 -11.15
N ILE A 306 3.37 8.25 -12.00
CA ILE A 306 4.20 8.82 -13.07
C ILE A 306 3.33 9.50 -14.14
N CYS A 307 2.17 8.91 -14.51
CA CYS A 307 1.24 9.56 -15.42
C CYS A 307 0.75 10.90 -14.88
N ASN A 308 0.46 10.99 -13.57
CA ASN A 308 0.09 12.26 -12.94
C ASN A 308 1.26 13.26 -12.90
N MET A 309 2.49 12.78 -12.62
CA MET A 309 3.68 13.62 -12.56
C MET A 309 3.95 14.35 -13.88
N PHE A 310 3.80 13.66 -14.99
CA PHE A 310 4.04 14.21 -16.34
C PHE A 310 2.74 14.62 -17.06
N LYS A 311 1.58 14.57 -16.37
CA LYS A 311 0.25 14.89 -16.94
C LYS A 311 -0.03 14.15 -18.25
N LEU A 312 0.33 12.86 -18.29
CA LEU A 312 0.18 12.03 -19.47
C LEU A 312 -1.30 11.65 -19.70
N LYS A 313 -1.67 11.49 -20.95
CA LYS A 313 -3.02 11.01 -21.33
C LYS A 313 -3.25 9.58 -20.85
N ASP A 314 -4.49 9.23 -20.54
CA ASP A 314 -4.90 7.93 -19.98
C ASP A 314 -4.34 6.71 -20.74
N GLY A 315 -4.29 6.76 -22.08
CA GLY A 315 -3.74 5.69 -22.90
C GLY A 315 -2.21 5.44 -22.76
N ARG A 316 -1.47 6.30 -22.07
CA ARG A 316 -0.02 6.14 -21.87
C ARG A 316 0.34 5.31 -20.62
N ARG A 317 -0.59 5.11 -19.67
CA ARG A 317 -0.35 4.33 -18.46
C ARG A 317 0.29 2.96 -18.72
N PRO A 318 -0.15 2.16 -19.69
CA PRO A 318 0.46 0.84 -19.93
C PRO A 318 1.98 0.91 -20.18
N VAL A 319 2.41 1.83 -21.03
CA VAL A 319 3.84 2.03 -21.35
C VAL A 319 4.62 2.51 -20.12
N VAL A 320 4.04 3.46 -19.38
CA VAL A 320 4.65 4.00 -18.15
C VAL A 320 4.77 2.91 -17.07
N THR A 321 3.77 2.04 -16.94
CA THR A 321 3.80 0.89 -16.03
C THR A 321 4.92 -0.08 -16.40
N LEU A 322 5.15 -0.35 -17.69
CA LEU A 322 6.29 -1.17 -18.14
C LEU A 322 7.63 -0.54 -17.76
N ILE A 323 7.79 0.77 -17.97
CA ILE A 323 9.02 1.50 -17.61
C ILE A 323 9.25 1.46 -16.09
N ALA A 324 8.21 1.69 -15.28
CA ALA A 324 8.29 1.62 -13.83
C ALA A 324 8.66 0.22 -13.32
N GLY A 325 8.05 -0.83 -13.91
CA GLY A 325 8.37 -2.22 -13.58
C GLY A 325 9.80 -2.61 -13.99
N ALA A 326 10.25 -2.16 -15.17
CA ALA A 326 11.63 -2.36 -15.60
C ALA A 326 12.63 -1.65 -14.67
N ALA A 327 12.34 -0.42 -14.24
CA ALA A 327 13.15 0.31 -13.27
C ALA A 327 13.21 -0.43 -11.92
N GLY A 328 12.08 -0.96 -11.43
CA GLY A 328 12.06 -1.78 -10.21
C GLY A 328 12.83 -3.10 -10.37
N THR A 329 12.74 -3.76 -11.53
CA THR A 329 13.56 -4.94 -11.83
C THR A 329 15.05 -4.60 -11.85
N ALA A 330 15.43 -3.46 -12.39
CA ALA A 330 16.81 -2.97 -12.34
C ALA A 330 17.27 -2.72 -10.89
N LEU A 331 16.41 -2.16 -10.02
CA LEU A 331 16.73 -2.03 -8.60
C LEU A 331 16.93 -3.38 -7.92
N ALA A 332 16.16 -4.41 -8.31
CA ALA A 332 16.37 -5.77 -7.81
C ALA A 332 17.78 -6.30 -8.18
N LEU A 333 18.20 -6.06 -9.43
CA LEU A 333 19.54 -6.44 -9.90
C LEU A 333 20.67 -5.65 -9.24
N LEU A 334 20.40 -4.41 -8.80
CA LEU A 334 21.34 -3.53 -8.10
C LEU A 334 21.40 -3.79 -6.59
N GLY A 335 20.71 -4.81 -6.06
CA GLY A 335 20.81 -5.21 -4.66
C GLY A 335 19.95 -4.38 -3.69
N ILE A 336 18.79 -3.88 -4.09
CA ILE A 336 17.88 -3.14 -3.19
C ILE A 336 17.49 -3.96 -1.94
N ALA A 337 17.53 -5.28 -2.02
CA ALA A 337 17.24 -6.16 -0.89
C ALA A 337 18.23 -5.96 0.28
N ASP A 338 19.50 -5.65 -0.02
CA ASP A 338 20.55 -5.46 0.98
C ASP A 338 20.36 -4.16 1.80
N VAL A 339 19.67 -3.17 1.23
CA VAL A 339 19.36 -1.89 1.88
C VAL A 339 17.87 -1.78 2.27
N PHE A 340 17.13 -2.88 2.30
CA PHE A 340 15.69 -2.91 2.51
C PHE A 340 15.23 -2.22 3.81
N ALA A 341 15.93 -2.43 4.92
CA ALA A 341 15.61 -1.76 6.18
C ALA A 341 15.76 -0.22 6.09
N GLY A 342 16.79 0.26 5.41
CA GLY A 342 16.97 1.69 5.13
C GLY A 342 15.85 2.26 4.26
N PHE A 343 15.46 1.53 3.22
CA PHE A 343 14.33 1.87 2.37
C PHE A 343 13.02 1.96 3.18
N LEU A 344 12.70 0.97 4.01
CA LEU A 344 11.51 0.98 4.88
C LEU A 344 11.49 2.20 5.80
N ASN A 345 12.62 2.55 6.43
CA ASN A 345 12.70 3.70 7.31
C ASN A 345 12.42 5.04 6.60
N ILE A 346 12.86 5.19 5.35
CA ILE A 346 12.58 6.39 4.55
C ILE A 346 11.11 6.44 4.18
N ILE A 347 10.55 5.35 3.70
CA ILE A 347 9.15 5.27 3.28
C ILE A 347 8.21 5.47 4.48
N ALA A 348 8.51 4.86 5.63
CA ALA A 348 7.73 5.02 6.85
C ALA A 348 7.68 6.49 7.36
N ALA A 349 8.70 7.27 7.05
CA ALA A 349 8.70 8.70 7.39
C ALA A 349 7.92 9.56 6.38
N LEU A 350 8.17 9.36 5.09
CA LEU A 350 7.66 10.25 4.04
C LEU A 350 6.20 9.98 3.67
N VAL A 351 5.84 8.71 3.49
CA VAL A 351 4.55 8.35 2.86
C VAL A 351 3.36 8.56 3.80
N PRO A 352 3.35 8.11 5.06
CA PRO A 352 2.19 8.31 5.94
C PRO A 352 1.87 9.78 6.24
N ALA A 353 2.89 10.66 6.29
CA ALA A 353 2.69 12.09 6.48
C ALA A 353 1.86 12.72 5.32
N VAL A 354 1.91 12.13 4.10
CA VAL A 354 1.03 12.53 2.99
C VAL A 354 -0.44 12.32 3.36
N ALA A 355 -0.77 11.21 4.00
CA ALA A 355 -2.14 10.95 4.44
C ALA A 355 -2.60 11.97 5.49
N GLY A 356 -1.72 12.39 6.40
CA GLY A 356 -2.05 13.40 7.41
C GLY A 356 -2.59 14.69 6.78
N VAL A 357 -1.90 15.21 5.78
CA VAL A 357 -2.34 16.44 5.06
C VAL A 357 -3.66 16.21 4.31
N ALA A 358 -3.79 15.09 3.62
CA ALA A 358 -5.00 14.76 2.87
C ALA A 358 -6.23 14.60 3.79
N ILE A 359 -6.05 13.95 4.95
CA ILE A 359 -7.08 13.80 5.98
C ILE A 359 -7.49 15.16 6.54
N ALA A 360 -6.52 16.02 6.88
CA ALA A 360 -6.80 17.36 7.36
C ALA A 360 -7.63 18.17 6.36
N ASP A 361 -7.22 18.14 5.09
CA ASP A 361 -7.89 18.86 4.02
C ASP A 361 -9.32 18.35 3.77
N TYR A 362 -9.49 17.05 3.55
CA TYR A 362 -10.78 16.51 3.15
C TYR A 362 -11.76 16.40 4.32
N TRP A 363 -11.30 15.87 5.48
CA TRP A 363 -12.19 15.56 6.60
C TRP A 363 -12.39 16.71 7.56
N ILE A 364 -11.35 17.49 7.84
CA ILE A 364 -11.43 18.57 8.82
C ILE A 364 -11.86 19.86 8.12
N MET A 365 -11.11 20.32 7.11
CA MET A 365 -11.42 21.55 6.38
C MET A 365 -12.60 21.39 5.44
N GLY A 366 -12.74 20.26 4.77
CA GLY A 366 -13.83 19.95 3.83
C GLY A 366 -15.02 19.24 4.43
N LYS A 367 -15.01 18.90 5.75
CA LYS A 367 -16.07 18.14 6.46
C LYS A 367 -16.47 16.84 5.78
N GLY A 368 -15.57 16.20 5.04
CA GLY A 368 -15.84 14.97 4.29
C GLY A 368 -16.87 15.14 3.16
N ARG A 369 -16.99 16.32 2.58
CA ARG A 369 -17.97 16.66 1.53
C ARG A 369 -17.29 16.72 0.17
N ALA A 370 -17.69 15.81 -0.72
CA ALA A 370 -17.15 15.74 -2.07
C ALA A 370 -17.60 16.93 -2.96
N ASP A 371 -18.76 17.51 -2.68
CA ASP A 371 -19.30 18.68 -3.37
C ASP A 371 -18.54 19.99 -3.07
N LEU A 372 -17.82 20.04 -1.96
CA LEU A 372 -16.93 21.14 -1.59
C LEU A 372 -15.48 20.94 -2.08
N TRP A 373 -15.20 19.83 -2.75
CA TRP A 373 -13.86 19.54 -3.21
C TRP A 373 -13.63 20.10 -4.63
N GLU A 374 -12.65 20.97 -4.73
CA GLU A 374 -12.10 21.46 -5.98
C GLU A 374 -10.58 21.42 -5.94
N PRO A 375 -9.89 21.10 -7.06
CA PRO A 375 -8.44 21.12 -7.09
C PRO A 375 -7.93 22.55 -6.88
N PHE A 376 -6.85 22.68 -6.09
CA PHE A 376 -6.18 23.97 -5.91
C PHE A 376 -5.11 24.15 -6.98
N GLU A 377 -5.20 25.19 -7.79
CA GLU A 377 -4.21 25.45 -8.83
C GLU A 377 -2.85 25.85 -8.26
N GLY A 378 -1.78 25.37 -8.89
CA GLY A 378 -0.42 25.64 -8.45
C GLY A 378 0.06 24.70 -7.35
N VAL A 379 0.82 25.21 -6.38
CA VAL A 379 1.32 24.49 -5.21
C VAL A 379 0.66 25.05 -3.96
N ASN A 380 0.04 24.20 -3.18
CA ASN A 380 -0.41 24.55 -1.83
C ASN A 380 0.74 24.36 -0.85
N TRP A 381 1.45 25.46 -0.56
CA TRP A 381 2.60 25.43 0.33
C TRP A 381 2.27 25.03 1.76
N ILE A 382 1.03 25.27 2.24
CA ILE A 382 0.58 24.78 3.54
C ILE A 382 0.69 23.25 3.56
N GLY A 383 0.18 22.58 2.50
CA GLY A 383 0.26 21.13 2.40
C GLY A 383 1.69 20.60 2.36
N VAL A 384 2.54 21.25 1.57
CA VAL A 384 3.96 20.84 1.47
C VAL A 384 4.71 21.00 2.78
N VAL A 385 4.57 22.15 3.45
CA VAL A 385 5.22 22.41 4.75
C VAL A 385 4.69 21.45 5.82
N SER A 386 3.38 21.21 5.85
CA SER A 386 2.75 20.27 6.79
C SER A 386 3.25 18.84 6.59
N TRP A 387 3.38 18.41 5.34
CA TRP A 387 3.95 17.11 5.00
C TRP A 387 5.40 16.99 5.46
N LEU A 388 6.25 17.98 5.16
CA LEU A 388 7.66 17.96 5.57
C LEU A 388 7.81 17.98 7.10
N ALA A 389 6.99 18.76 7.81
CA ALA A 389 6.96 18.77 9.27
C ALA A 389 6.58 17.39 9.84
N GLY A 390 5.51 16.77 9.30
CA GLY A 390 5.12 15.41 9.68
C GLY A 390 6.19 14.37 9.36
N ALA A 391 6.80 14.43 8.18
CA ALA A 391 7.87 13.53 7.78
C ALA A 391 9.12 13.68 8.66
N ALA A 392 9.48 14.90 9.05
CA ALA A 392 10.58 15.18 9.97
C ALA A 392 10.33 14.55 11.36
N VAL A 393 9.12 14.71 11.90
CA VAL A 393 8.76 14.07 13.17
C VAL A 393 8.75 12.55 13.05
N ALA A 394 8.25 11.99 11.96
CA ALA A 394 8.27 10.54 11.72
C ALA A 394 9.70 9.99 11.59
N LYS A 395 10.66 10.78 11.06
CA LYS A 395 12.04 10.35 10.85
C LYS A 395 12.91 10.47 12.09
N TRP A 396 12.78 11.56 12.83
CA TRP A 396 13.69 11.92 13.94
C TRP A 396 13.00 11.92 15.31
N GLY A 397 11.68 11.82 15.35
CA GLY A 397 10.95 11.75 16.61
C GLY A 397 11.19 10.42 17.31
N THR A 398 11.34 10.49 18.64
CA THR A 398 11.48 9.31 19.50
C THR A 398 10.26 9.09 20.39
N PHE A 399 9.25 9.92 20.21
CA PHE A 399 8.06 9.93 21.03
C PHE A 399 6.95 9.06 20.43
N PHE A 400 6.39 8.13 21.23
CA PHE A 400 5.29 7.24 20.87
C PHE A 400 5.58 6.44 19.58
N VAL A 401 4.63 6.31 18.65
CA VAL A 401 4.81 5.68 17.33
C VAL A 401 5.18 6.77 16.32
N PRO A 402 6.46 6.90 15.88
CA PRO A 402 6.93 8.03 15.09
C PRO A 402 6.12 8.28 13.82
N THR A 403 5.77 7.21 13.08
CA THR A 403 4.95 7.30 11.87
C THR A 403 3.57 7.89 12.14
N LEU A 404 2.91 7.47 13.23
CA LEU A 404 1.61 8.01 13.63
C LEU A 404 1.71 9.47 14.07
N MET A 405 2.76 9.81 14.83
CA MET A 405 3.01 11.20 15.24
C MET A 405 3.27 12.09 14.04
N GLY A 406 3.94 11.58 13.00
CA GLY A 406 4.11 12.27 11.73
C GLY A 406 2.77 12.60 11.05
N ILE A 407 1.82 11.67 11.04
CA ILE A 407 0.46 11.91 10.54
C ILE A 407 -0.23 13.01 11.37
N VAL A 408 -0.19 12.90 12.70
CA VAL A 408 -0.84 13.87 13.60
C VAL A 408 -0.24 15.26 13.43
N VAL A 409 1.09 15.39 13.37
CA VAL A 409 1.75 16.68 13.16
C VAL A 409 1.40 17.27 11.81
N ALA A 410 1.37 16.47 10.75
CA ALA A 410 0.93 16.93 9.43
C ALA A 410 -0.51 17.46 9.46
N ILE A 411 -1.43 16.79 10.17
CA ILE A 411 -2.82 17.25 10.37
C ILE A 411 -2.84 18.61 11.08
N VAL A 412 -2.17 18.70 12.22
CA VAL A 412 -2.19 19.91 13.06
C VAL A 412 -1.61 21.11 12.33
N VAL A 413 -0.44 20.95 11.70
CA VAL A 413 0.23 22.04 10.95
C VAL A 413 -0.63 22.48 9.77
N TYR A 414 -1.26 21.54 9.03
CA TYR A 414 -2.16 21.88 7.94
C TYR A 414 -3.38 22.68 8.41
N CYS A 415 -4.05 22.21 9.46
CA CYS A 415 -5.22 22.88 10.00
C CYS A 415 -4.89 24.30 10.48
N LEU A 416 -3.81 24.47 11.23
CA LEU A 416 -3.35 25.79 11.70
C LEU A 416 -3.02 26.71 10.52
N GLY A 417 -2.29 26.22 9.52
CA GLY A 417 -1.96 26.98 8.32
C GLY A 417 -3.20 27.40 7.53
N ALA A 418 -4.17 26.49 7.36
CA ALA A 418 -5.42 26.77 6.64
C ALA A 418 -6.32 27.79 7.37
N LEU A 419 -6.30 27.80 8.71
CA LEU A 419 -7.04 28.79 9.52
C LEU A 419 -6.40 30.19 9.45
N ILE A 420 -5.07 30.27 9.39
CA ILE A 420 -4.33 31.54 9.32
C ILE A 420 -4.47 32.20 7.95
N ILE A 421 -4.34 31.42 6.87
CA ILE A 421 -4.23 31.96 5.49
C ILE A 421 -5.60 32.37 4.90
N LYS A 422 -6.73 31.99 5.49
CA LYS A 422 -8.10 32.41 5.09
C LYS A 422 -8.36 32.35 3.57
N ASN A 423 -7.82 31.33 2.90
CA ASN A 423 -8.04 31.13 1.48
C ASN A 423 -9.31 30.26 1.27
N GLU A 424 -10.28 30.80 0.53
CA GLU A 424 -11.58 30.13 0.29
C GLU A 424 -11.45 28.73 -0.34
N LYS A 425 -10.47 28.54 -1.21
CA LYS A 425 -10.23 27.25 -1.88
C LYS A 425 -9.62 26.21 -0.93
N ILE A 426 -8.85 26.65 0.04
CA ILE A 426 -8.19 25.77 1.05
C ILE A 426 -9.10 25.56 2.26
N ASN A 427 -9.87 26.60 2.60
CA ASN A 427 -10.80 26.57 3.73
C ASN A 427 -12.24 26.80 3.25
N PRO A 428 -12.93 25.78 2.71
CA PRO A 428 -14.29 25.92 2.20
C PRO A 428 -15.31 26.29 3.28
N ILE A 429 -15.01 26.06 4.56
CA ILE A 429 -15.85 26.54 5.68
C ILE A 429 -15.79 28.04 5.78
N TYR A 430 -14.61 28.63 5.64
CA TYR A 430 -14.45 30.09 5.62
C TYR A 430 -15.21 30.69 4.44
N ALA A 431 -15.11 30.09 3.26
CA ALA A 431 -15.86 30.50 2.07
C ALA A 431 -17.38 30.45 2.28
N MET A 432 -17.89 29.41 2.94
CA MET A 432 -19.31 29.24 3.23
C MET A 432 -19.81 30.30 4.24
N ASN A 433 -19.03 30.56 5.31
CA ASN A 433 -19.37 31.59 6.29
C ASN A 433 -19.35 32.99 5.66
N LEU A 434 -18.37 33.27 4.80
CA LEU A 434 -18.29 34.56 4.09
C LEU A 434 -19.55 34.81 3.22
N LYS A 435 -20.02 33.78 2.50
CA LYS A 435 -21.26 33.87 1.70
C LYS A 435 -22.49 34.13 2.56
N LEU A 436 -22.59 33.45 3.73
CA LEU A 436 -23.69 33.67 4.67
C LEU A 436 -23.70 35.09 5.21
N THR A 437 -22.54 35.65 5.57
CA THR A 437 -22.41 37.03 6.05
C THR A 437 -22.81 38.03 4.96
N GLN A 438 -22.34 37.83 3.72
CA GLN A 438 -22.69 38.70 2.57
C GLN A 438 -24.17 38.64 2.19
N THR A 439 -24.85 37.54 2.47
CA THR A 439 -26.30 37.40 2.24
C THR A 439 -27.07 38.13 3.34
N ALA A 440 -26.64 38.02 4.59
CA ALA A 440 -27.26 38.72 5.71
C ALA A 440 -27.05 40.25 5.71
N GLU A 441 -25.99 40.73 5.04
CA GLU A 441 -25.77 42.17 4.84
C GLU A 441 -26.58 42.76 3.68
N LYS A 442 -27.21 41.94 2.84
CA LYS A 442 -28.04 42.33 1.71
C LYS A 442 -29.54 42.27 1.98
N GLU A 443 -29.93 41.62 3.08
CA GLU A 443 -31.29 41.61 3.65
C GLU A 443 -31.45 42.70 4.71
#